data_6807a900ddeec3fc21f5e7e623e07052
#
_entry.id   6807a900ddeec3fc21f5e7e623e07052
#
_cell.length_a   1.000
_cell.length_b   1.000
_cell.length_c   1.000
_cell.angle_alpha   90.00
_cell.angle_beta   90.00
_cell.angle_gamma   90.00
#
_symmetry.space_group_name_H-M   'P 1'
#
loop_
_entity.id
_entity.type
_entity.pdbx_description
1 polymer ?
#
loop_
_entity_poly.entity_id
_entity_poly.type
_entity_poly.pdbx_seq_one_letter_code
_entity_poly.pdbx_strand_id
1 'polypeptide(L)'
;MATIAVAGTGYVGLVSGACLADFGNTVICVDNNQKKIDNLNKGMIPIYEPGLDDVVKRNVASGRLSFTVDMASAVRSSEVVFIAVGTPPADDGSADLRYVETVAREIARAMNGYKVVVDKSTVPIGTGKRVRAWIQDEL
;
A
#
# COMPACT_ATOMS: atom_id res chain seq x y z
N MET A 1 -6.03 -2.27 -18.10
CA MET A 1 -5.30 -2.53 -16.84
C MET A 1 -5.49 -1.38 -15.87
N ALA A 2 -5.53 -1.68 -14.59
CA ALA A 2 -5.78 -0.68 -13.56
C ALA A 2 -4.48 -0.02 -13.10
N THR A 3 -4.59 1.19 -12.55
CA THR A 3 -3.54 1.82 -11.76
C THR A 3 -3.88 1.62 -10.29
N ILE A 4 -2.95 1.06 -9.54
CA ILE A 4 -3.15 0.61 -8.17
C ILE A 4 -2.10 1.26 -7.28
N ALA A 5 -2.54 1.89 -6.19
CA ALA A 5 -1.64 2.33 -5.12
C ALA A 5 -1.65 1.27 -4.01
N VAL A 6 -0.48 0.96 -3.47
CA VAL A 6 -0.35 0.05 -2.33
C VAL A 6 0.31 0.82 -1.19
N ALA A 7 -0.43 1.04 -0.13
CA ALA A 7 0.06 1.75 1.05
C ALA A 7 0.72 0.75 2.01
N GLY A 8 2.03 0.83 2.12
CA GLY A 8 2.86 -0.06 2.91
C GLY A 8 3.79 -0.89 2.05
N THR A 9 5.06 -0.98 2.43
CA THR A 9 6.09 -1.75 1.72
C THR A 9 6.71 -2.82 2.61
N GLY A 10 5.94 -3.33 3.58
CA GLY A 10 6.29 -4.53 4.31
C GLY A 10 6.03 -5.77 3.45
N TYR A 11 6.01 -6.93 4.08
CA TYR A 11 5.86 -8.21 3.36
C TYR A 11 4.60 -8.22 2.48
N VAL A 12 3.44 -7.95 3.08
CA VAL A 12 2.16 -8.02 2.37
C VAL A 12 2.10 -7.01 1.23
N GLY A 13 2.47 -5.75 1.50
CA GLY A 13 2.40 -4.69 0.50
C GLY A 13 3.35 -4.89 -0.65
N LEU A 14 4.59 -5.27 -0.37
CA LEU A 14 5.60 -5.44 -1.41
C LEU A 14 5.30 -6.66 -2.29
N VAL A 15 4.94 -7.80 -1.70
CA VAL A 15 4.59 -9.00 -2.45
C VAL A 15 3.33 -8.77 -3.28
N SER A 16 2.30 -8.20 -2.69
CA SER A 16 1.04 -7.89 -3.40
C SER A 16 1.29 -6.92 -4.56
N GLY A 17 2.03 -5.85 -4.30
CA GLY A 17 2.33 -4.85 -5.33
C GLY A 17 3.12 -5.42 -6.49
N ALA A 18 4.15 -6.20 -6.20
CA ALA A 18 4.97 -6.84 -7.22
C ALA A 18 4.16 -7.81 -8.08
N CYS A 19 3.31 -8.63 -7.46
CA CYS A 19 2.49 -9.58 -8.19
C CYS A 19 1.42 -8.90 -9.03
N LEU A 20 0.78 -7.86 -8.52
CA LEU A 20 -0.22 -7.10 -9.29
C LEU A 20 0.42 -6.42 -10.51
N ALA A 21 1.64 -5.90 -10.37
CA ALA A 21 2.39 -5.35 -11.48
C ALA A 21 2.73 -6.43 -12.51
N ASP A 22 3.09 -7.61 -12.04
CA ASP A 22 3.45 -8.72 -12.91
C ASP A 22 2.26 -9.21 -13.76
N PHE A 23 1.04 -9.03 -13.27
CA PHE A 23 -0.17 -9.29 -14.05
C PHE A 23 -0.50 -8.20 -15.06
N GLY A 24 0.28 -7.13 -15.13
CA GLY A 24 0.13 -6.08 -16.12
C GLY A 24 -0.48 -4.78 -15.62
N ASN A 25 -0.77 -4.66 -14.33
CA ASN A 25 -1.26 -3.41 -13.75
C ASN A 25 -0.11 -2.43 -13.53
N THR A 26 -0.44 -1.14 -13.49
CA THR A 26 0.51 -0.11 -13.04
C THR A 26 0.35 0.02 -11.52
N VAL A 27 1.43 -0.20 -10.78
CA VAL A 27 1.41 -0.23 -9.32
C VAL A 27 2.36 0.80 -8.75
N ILE A 28 1.87 1.60 -7.81
CA ILE A 28 2.64 2.59 -7.08
C ILE A 28 2.63 2.17 -5.61
N CYS A 29 3.77 1.73 -5.09
CA CYS A 29 3.91 1.36 -3.68
C CYS A 29 4.32 2.60 -2.89
N VAL A 30 3.62 2.84 -1.79
CA VAL A 30 3.82 4.02 -0.94
C VAL A 30 4.25 3.59 0.45
N ASP A 31 5.24 4.27 0.99
CA ASP A 31 5.63 4.13 2.39
C ASP A 31 6.07 5.50 2.91
N ASN A 32 5.83 5.77 4.17
CA ASN A 32 6.24 7.05 4.77
C ASN A 32 7.73 7.08 5.17
N ASN A 33 8.43 5.96 5.05
CA ASN A 33 9.84 5.85 5.40
C ASN A 33 10.70 6.10 4.15
N GLN A 34 11.32 7.28 4.08
CA GLN A 34 12.13 7.69 2.93
C GLN A 34 13.29 6.71 2.67
N LYS A 35 13.92 6.21 3.73
CA LYS A 35 15.05 5.28 3.60
C LYS A 35 14.63 3.97 2.95
N LYS A 36 13.46 3.44 3.34
CA LYS A 36 12.91 2.24 2.72
C LYS A 36 12.65 2.46 1.23
N ILE A 37 12.06 3.58 0.88
CA ILE A 37 11.76 3.93 -0.51
C ILE A 37 13.04 4.11 -1.31
N ASP A 38 14.05 4.79 -0.75
CA ASP A 38 15.34 4.97 -1.41
C ASP A 38 16.02 3.62 -1.69
N ASN A 39 15.99 2.70 -0.72
CA ASN A 39 16.56 1.37 -0.88
C ASN A 39 15.83 0.57 -1.97
N LEU A 40 14.49 0.61 -1.98
CA LEU A 40 13.69 -0.08 -2.99
C LEU A 40 13.98 0.48 -4.38
N ASN A 41 14.14 1.79 -4.51
CA ASN A 41 14.49 2.43 -5.77
C ASN A 41 15.90 2.06 -6.26
N LYS A 42 16.77 1.65 -5.35
CA LYS A 42 18.13 1.14 -5.69
C LYS A 42 18.13 -0.36 -5.98
N GLY A 43 16.97 -1.03 -5.91
CA GLY A 43 16.87 -2.47 -6.12
C GLY A 43 17.17 -3.31 -4.89
N MET A 44 17.24 -2.70 -3.71
CA MET A 44 17.48 -3.40 -2.44
C MET A 44 16.17 -3.87 -1.85
N ILE A 45 15.87 -5.16 -1.99
CA ILE A 45 14.62 -5.74 -1.50
C ILE A 45 14.83 -6.22 -0.06
N PRO A 46 14.09 -5.66 0.93
CA PRO A 46 14.34 -5.96 2.35
C PRO A 46 13.77 -7.29 2.82
N ILE A 47 13.03 -7.97 1.96
CA ILE A 47 12.32 -9.20 2.30
C ILE A 47 12.88 -10.35 1.49
N TYR A 48 13.23 -11.45 2.17
CA TYR A 48 13.62 -12.67 1.49
C TYR A 48 12.37 -13.49 1.14
N GLU A 49 12.08 -13.53 -0.15
CA GLU A 49 11.01 -14.36 -0.71
C GLU A 49 11.51 -14.89 -2.04
N PRO A 50 11.57 -16.22 -2.23
CA PRO A 50 12.10 -16.79 -3.48
C PRO A 50 11.39 -16.23 -4.71
N GLY A 51 12.16 -15.69 -5.66
CA GLY A 51 11.66 -15.14 -6.90
C GLY A 51 11.16 -13.69 -6.82
N LEU A 52 11.02 -13.11 -5.63
CA LEU A 52 10.52 -11.75 -5.48
C LEU A 52 11.44 -10.72 -6.13
N ASP A 53 12.75 -10.85 -5.96
CA ASP A 53 13.74 -9.94 -6.56
C ASP A 53 13.55 -9.83 -8.08
N ASP A 54 13.38 -10.95 -8.76
CA ASP A 54 13.22 -10.97 -10.21
C ASP A 54 11.92 -10.31 -10.64
N VAL A 55 10.82 -10.58 -9.92
CA VAL A 55 9.52 -9.97 -10.19
C VAL A 55 9.59 -8.45 -10.01
N VAL A 56 10.17 -7.99 -8.92
CA VAL A 56 10.32 -6.55 -8.65
C VAL A 56 11.18 -5.90 -9.73
N LYS A 57 12.35 -6.46 -10.03
CA LYS A 57 13.29 -5.86 -10.98
C LYS A 57 12.71 -5.74 -12.37
N ARG A 58 12.06 -6.81 -12.89
CA ARG A 58 11.50 -6.73 -14.25
C ARG A 58 10.32 -5.77 -14.35
N ASN A 59 9.52 -5.64 -13.29
CA ASN A 59 8.38 -4.73 -13.30
C ASN A 59 8.79 -3.26 -13.10
N VAL A 60 9.84 -3.01 -12.33
CA VAL A 60 10.44 -1.68 -12.24
C VAL A 60 11.03 -1.27 -13.59
N ALA A 61 11.76 -2.18 -14.23
CA ALA A 61 12.37 -1.92 -15.55
C ALA A 61 11.33 -1.63 -16.62
N SER A 62 10.16 -2.28 -16.57
CA SER A 62 9.08 -2.06 -17.53
C SER A 62 8.24 -0.82 -17.24
N GLY A 63 8.47 -0.16 -16.09
CA GLY A 63 7.69 1.01 -15.66
C GLY A 63 6.36 0.68 -15.02
N ARG A 64 6.05 -0.59 -14.79
CA ARG A 64 4.79 -1.00 -14.17
C ARG A 64 4.82 -0.90 -12.63
N LEU A 65 5.99 -0.92 -12.01
CA LEU A 65 6.13 -0.87 -10.55
C LEU A 65 7.02 0.30 -10.16
N SER A 66 6.55 1.13 -9.23
CA SER A 66 7.31 2.26 -8.71
C SER A 66 7.10 2.40 -7.20
N PHE A 67 7.98 3.15 -6.56
CA PHE A 67 7.98 3.36 -5.10
C PHE A 67 8.09 4.85 -4.81
N THR A 68 7.28 5.33 -3.86
CA THR A 68 7.26 6.76 -3.50
C THR A 68 6.86 6.95 -2.04
N VAL A 69 7.21 8.10 -1.46
CA VAL A 69 6.70 8.56 -0.17
C VAL A 69 5.46 9.44 -0.33
N ASP A 70 5.07 9.79 -1.56
CA ASP A 70 3.99 10.71 -1.85
C ASP A 70 2.64 9.98 -1.97
N MET A 71 1.96 9.82 -0.83
CA MET A 71 0.65 9.18 -0.77
C MET A 71 -0.38 9.91 -1.61
N ALA A 72 -0.41 11.23 -1.56
CA ALA A 72 -1.44 12.02 -2.24
C ALA A 72 -1.37 11.83 -3.75
N SER A 73 -0.17 11.89 -4.33
CA SER A 73 0.03 11.67 -5.77
C SER A 73 -0.38 10.26 -6.18
N ALA A 74 0.02 9.26 -5.39
CA ALA A 74 -0.31 7.86 -5.67
C ALA A 74 -1.82 7.63 -5.65
N VAL A 75 -2.52 8.16 -4.67
CA VAL A 75 -3.99 8.02 -4.56
C VAL A 75 -4.68 8.70 -5.73
N ARG A 76 -4.28 9.93 -6.07
CA ARG A 76 -4.92 10.66 -7.18
C ARG A 76 -4.75 9.95 -8.52
N SER A 77 -3.62 9.27 -8.73
CA SER A 77 -3.35 8.56 -9.98
C SER A 77 -4.03 7.20 -10.07
N SER A 78 -4.56 6.68 -8.97
CA SER A 78 -4.99 5.28 -8.87
C SER A 78 -6.50 5.13 -8.83
N GLU A 79 -6.97 4.00 -9.35
CA GLU A 79 -8.38 3.60 -9.30
C GLU A 79 -8.67 2.74 -8.08
N VAL A 80 -7.65 1.98 -7.64
CA VAL A 80 -7.72 1.07 -6.51
C VAL A 80 -6.60 1.39 -5.55
N VAL A 81 -6.90 1.44 -4.26
CA VAL A 81 -5.90 1.69 -3.20
C VAL A 81 -5.94 0.53 -2.20
N PHE A 82 -4.81 -0.15 -2.06
CA PHE A 82 -4.66 -1.22 -1.07
C PHE A 82 -4.03 -0.65 0.20
N ILE A 83 -4.62 -0.97 1.34
CA ILE A 83 -4.04 -0.67 2.65
C ILE A 83 -3.33 -1.95 3.13
N ALA A 84 -2.01 -1.90 3.23
CA ALA A 84 -1.17 -3.05 3.60
C ALA A 84 -0.14 -2.64 4.65
N VAL A 85 -0.54 -1.82 5.61
CA VAL A 85 0.33 -1.35 6.70
C VAL A 85 0.30 -2.31 7.88
N GLY A 86 1.31 -2.23 8.75
CA GLY A 86 1.42 -3.09 9.91
C GLY A 86 0.31 -2.83 10.93
N THR A 87 -0.08 -3.91 11.62
CA THR A 87 -1.06 -3.86 12.72
C THR A 87 -0.43 -4.54 13.94
N PRO A 88 0.57 -3.89 14.58
CA PRO A 88 1.24 -4.48 15.73
C PRO A 88 0.27 -4.70 16.89
N PRO A 89 0.57 -5.63 17.82
CA PRO A 89 -0.29 -5.81 18.96
C PRO A 89 -0.28 -4.57 19.87
N ALA A 90 -1.44 -4.18 20.36
CA ALA A 90 -1.57 -3.16 21.40
C ALA A 90 -1.25 -3.78 22.78
N ASP A 91 -1.17 -2.94 23.83
CA ASP A 91 -0.83 -3.38 25.18
C ASP A 91 -1.77 -4.46 25.72
N ASP A 92 -3.04 -4.44 25.29
CA ASP A 92 -4.04 -5.43 25.70
C ASP A 92 -4.06 -6.69 24.80
N GLY A 93 -3.12 -6.80 23.84
CA GLY A 93 -3.03 -7.93 22.92
C GLY A 93 -3.89 -7.82 21.67
N SER A 94 -4.78 -6.82 21.58
CA SER A 94 -5.55 -6.59 20.35
C SER A 94 -4.68 -5.96 19.26
N ALA A 95 -5.15 -5.99 18.01
CA ALA A 95 -4.44 -5.34 16.91
C ALA A 95 -4.52 -3.81 17.04
N ASP A 96 -3.37 -3.15 16.90
CA ASP A 96 -3.30 -1.69 16.89
C ASP A 96 -3.63 -1.18 15.48
N LEU A 97 -4.76 -0.53 15.34
CA LEU A 97 -5.27 -0.06 14.06
C LEU A 97 -4.93 1.40 13.75
N ARG A 98 -4.07 2.04 14.55
CA ARG A 98 -3.73 3.46 14.35
C ARG A 98 -3.12 3.73 12.99
N TYR A 99 -2.27 2.82 12.49
CA TYR A 99 -1.67 2.97 11.15
C TYR A 99 -2.71 2.83 10.06
N VAL A 100 -3.65 1.89 10.21
CA VAL A 100 -4.75 1.72 9.26
C VAL A 100 -5.63 2.96 9.21
N GLU A 101 -5.98 3.52 10.36
CA GLU A 101 -6.76 4.74 10.45
C GLU A 101 -6.04 5.93 9.79
N THR A 102 -4.75 6.11 10.10
CA THR A 102 -3.95 7.20 9.53
C THR A 102 -3.95 7.13 8.00
N VAL A 103 -3.72 5.94 7.45
CA VAL A 103 -3.68 5.75 6.00
C VAL A 103 -5.07 5.97 5.39
N ALA A 104 -6.13 5.46 6.03
CA ALA A 104 -7.50 5.66 5.53
C ALA A 104 -7.83 7.16 5.44
N ARG A 105 -7.47 7.94 6.45
CA ARG A 105 -7.70 9.39 6.44
C ARG A 105 -6.84 10.12 5.41
N GLU A 106 -5.60 9.70 5.21
CA GLU A 106 -4.74 10.25 4.15
C GLU A 106 -5.31 9.97 2.76
N ILE A 107 -5.84 8.77 2.53
CA ILE A 107 -6.51 8.42 1.29
C ILE A 107 -7.69 9.37 1.05
N ALA A 108 -8.53 9.56 2.07
CA ALA A 108 -9.70 10.43 1.96
C ALA A 108 -9.33 11.86 1.58
N ARG A 109 -8.28 12.41 2.20
CA ARG A 109 -7.83 13.78 1.91
C ARG A 109 -7.31 13.94 0.48
N ALA A 110 -6.79 12.86 -0.10
CA ALA A 110 -6.22 12.89 -1.44
C ALA A 110 -7.21 12.48 -2.54
N MET A 111 -8.37 11.93 -2.17
CA MET A 111 -9.34 11.44 -3.14
C MET A 111 -9.86 12.55 -4.04
N ASN A 112 -9.90 12.26 -5.32
CA ASN A 112 -10.40 13.18 -6.35
C ASN A 112 -11.55 12.58 -7.16
N GLY A 113 -12.13 11.49 -6.69
CA GLY A 113 -13.24 10.81 -7.33
C GLY A 113 -13.45 9.43 -6.73
N TYR A 114 -14.21 8.61 -7.42
CA TYR A 114 -14.50 7.25 -6.96
C TYR A 114 -13.24 6.40 -6.92
N LYS A 115 -13.03 5.71 -5.81
CA LYS A 115 -11.92 4.77 -5.61
C LYS A 115 -12.43 3.51 -4.92
N VAL A 116 -11.81 2.38 -5.24
CA VAL A 116 -12.01 1.14 -4.49
C VAL A 116 -10.86 1.04 -3.49
N VAL A 117 -11.17 0.95 -2.21
CA VAL A 117 -10.18 0.82 -1.14
C VAL A 117 -10.23 -0.61 -0.61
N VAL A 118 -9.11 -1.31 -0.66
CA VAL A 118 -9.00 -2.71 -0.24
C VAL A 118 -8.10 -2.77 0.99
N ASP A 119 -8.56 -3.39 2.06
CA ASP A 119 -7.77 -3.58 3.27
C ASP A 119 -7.11 -4.96 3.23
N LYS A 120 -5.78 -4.98 3.06
CA LYS A 120 -4.96 -6.18 3.07
C LYS A 120 -4.17 -6.34 4.37
N SER A 121 -4.29 -5.39 5.29
CA SER A 121 -3.68 -5.51 6.62
C SER A 121 -4.32 -6.64 7.40
N THR A 122 -3.56 -7.27 8.31
CA THR A 122 -4.11 -8.29 9.22
C THR A 122 -4.94 -7.60 10.28
N VAL A 123 -6.27 -7.69 10.17
CA VAL A 123 -7.19 -6.89 10.97
C VAL A 123 -8.36 -7.73 11.49
N PRO A 124 -9.00 -7.31 12.58
CA PRO A 124 -10.20 -7.96 13.09
C PRO A 124 -11.39 -7.86 12.12
N ILE A 125 -12.34 -8.75 12.29
CA ILE A 125 -13.62 -8.70 11.57
C ILE A 125 -14.29 -7.34 11.86
N GLY A 126 -14.85 -6.71 10.82
CA GLY A 126 -15.52 -5.41 10.94
C GLY A 126 -14.63 -4.20 10.68
N THR A 127 -13.32 -4.41 10.48
CA THR A 127 -12.39 -3.30 10.20
C THR A 127 -12.73 -2.59 8.89
N GLY A 128 -13.24 -3.31 7.89
CA GLY A 128 -13.68 -2.69 6.64
C GLY A 128 -14.72 -1.59 6.85
N LYS A 129 -15.67 -1.81 7.75
CA LYS A 129 -16.67 -0.79 8.12
C LYS A 129 -16.04 0.40 8.83
N ARG A 130 -15.04 0.17 9.66
CA ARG A 130 -14.30 1.23 10.35
C ARG A 130 -13.50 2.07 9.35
N VAL A 131 -12.82 1.44 8.41
CA VAL A 131 -12.08 2.13 7.34
C VAL A 131 -13.04 3.03 6.56
N ARG A 132 -14.19 2.50 6.18
CA ARG A 132 -15.20 3.29 5.48
C ARG A 132 -15.65 4.50 6.30
N ALA A 133 -15.89 4.32 7.59
CA ALA A 133 -16.30 5.40 8.48
C ALA A 133 -15.20 6.46 8.61
N TRP A 134 -13.95 6.08 8.75
CA TRP A 134 -12.82 7.02 8.81
C TRP A 134 -12.69 7.83 7.52
N ILE A 135 -12.85 7.19 6.37
CA ILE A 135 -12.79 7.87 5.08
C ILE A 135 -13.95 8.87 4.96
N GLN A 136 -15.17 8.47 5.31
CA GLN A 136 -16.34 9.35 5.26
C GLN A 136 -16.20 10.54 6.19
N ASP A 137 -15.59 10.33 7.37
CA ASP A 137 -15.37 11.40 8.34
C ASP A 137 -14.40 12.47 7.82
N GLU A 138 -13.40 12.09 7.03
CA GLU A 138 -12.41 12.99 6.45
C GLU A 138 -12.86 13.66 5.14
N LEU A 139 -13.85 13.12 4.48
CA LEU A 139 -14.32 13.68 3.20
C LEU A 139 -15.15 14.99 3.38
#